data_5ef0eea21646acacc6b335c171856096
#
_entry.id   5ef0eea21646acacc6b335c171856096
#
_cell.length_a   1.000
_cell.length_b   1.000
_cell.length_c   1.000
_cell.angle_alpha   90.00
_cell.angle_beta   90.00
_cell.angle_gamma   90.00
#
_symmetry.space_group_name_H-M   'P 1'
#
loop_
_entity.id
_entity.type
_entity.pdbx_description
1 polymer ?
#
loop_
_entity_poly.entity_id
_entity_poly.type
_entity_poly.pdbx_seq_one_letter_code
_entity_poly.pdbx_strand_id
1 'polypeptide(L)'
;MSEKNITRVRDVMKTNFDLVDGRMTIMEALKKMKHVDTKSLIVDKRHEDDEYGMLLLSDVAKKVLGMDRSPERINVYEIMSKPVLAVDPNMDIRYCARYFERFGLSRAPVIDDGKVVGIVSYTDMVLKGMVKFDNDDSSD
;
A
#
# COMPACT_ATOMS: atom_id res chain seq x y z
N MET A 1 9.98 27.34 -12.31
CA MET A 1 9.76 26.28 -11.32
C MET A 1 10.86 25.26 -11.40
N SER A 2 11.48 25.02 -10.34
CA SER A 2 12.61 24.13 -10.31
C SER A 2 12.19 22.70 -10.02
N GLU A 3 12.87 21.75 -10.65
CA GLU A 3 12.64 20.33 -10.37
C GLU A 3 12.98 19.95 -8.94
N LYS A 4 13.80 20.74 -8.27
CA LYS A 4 14.16 20.47 -6.87
C LYS A 4 12.98 20.58 -5.93
N ASN A 5 11.86 21.15 -6.38
CA ASN A 5 10.66 21.25 -5.57
C ASN A 5 9.71 20.07 -5.78
N ILE A 6 10.11 19.10 -6.59
CA ILE A 6 9.28 17.93 -6.83
C ILE A 6 9.52 16.92 -5.70
N THR A 7 8.42 16.54 -5.05
CA THR A 7 8.44 15.44 -4.09
C THR A 7 7.91 14.20 -4.79
N ARG A 8 8.64 13.11 -4.69
CA ARG A 8 8.31 11.87 -5.39
C ARG A 8 7.79 10.85 -4.40
N VAL A 9 7.10 9.85 -4.93
CA VAL A 9 6.54 8.77 -4.12
C VAL A 9 7.61 8.16 -3.21
N ARG A 10 8.81 7.93 -3.73
CA ARG A 10 9.89 7.33 -2.93
C ARG A 10 10.27 8.17 -1.72
N ASP A 11 10.01 9.47 -1.76
CA ASP A 11 10.36 10.37 -0.64
C ASP A 11 9.38 10.26 0.51
N VAL A 12 8.19 9.73 0.29
CA VAL A 12 7.13 9.71 1.30
C VAL A 12 6.62 8.30 1.61
N MET A 13 6.90 7.31 0.79
CA MET A 13 6.38 5.96 0.98
C MET A 13 6.94 5.31 2.25
N LYS A 14 6.19 4.37 2.78
CA LYS A 14 6.68 3.50 3.85
C LYS A 14 7.45 2.36 3.20
N THR A 15 8.64 2.08 3.69
CA THR A 15 9.51 1.03 3.15
C THR A 15 9.41 -0.28 3.90
N ASN A 16 8.78 -0.26 5.07
CA ASN A 16 8.52 -1.47 5.84
C ASN A 16 7.09 -1.90 5.61
N PHE A 17 6.91 -3.11 5.14
CA PHE A 17 5.58 -3.65 4.84
C PHE A 17 5.60 -5.16 5.02
N ASP A 18 4.43 -5.75 5.10
CA ASP A 18 4.28 -7.19 5.27
C ASP A 18 3.97 -7.85 3.94
N LEU A 19 4.61 -8.98 3.70
CA LEU A 19 4.40 -9.80 2.52
C LEU A 19 3.83 -11.13 2.99
N VAL A 20 2.67 -11.53 2.47
CA VAL A 20 2.00 -12.75 2.88
C VAL A 20 1.68 -13.62 1.68
N ASP A 21 1.47 -14.90 1.94
CA ASP A 21 1.04 -15.87 0.93
C ASP A 21 -0.49 -15.83 0.87
N GLY A 22 -1.03 -15.77 -0.34
CA GLY A 22 -2.48 -15.72 -0.54
C GLY A 22 -3.22 -16.95 -0.05
N ARG A 23 -2.52 -18.07 0.17
CA ARG A 23 -3.13 -19.29 0.70
C ARG A 23 -3.31 -19.27 2.21
N MET A 24 -2.71 -18.30 2.91
CA MET A 24 -2.96 -18.13 4.34
C MET A 24 -4.41 -17.80 4.59
N THR A 25 -4.93 -18.18 5.75
CA THR A 25 -6.22 -17.67 6.17
C THR A 25 -6.07 -16.21 6.56
N ILE A 26 -7.19 -15.50 6.56
CA ILE A 26 -7.19 -14.09 6.98
C ILE A 26 -6.62 -13.98 8.40
N MET A 27 -7.03 -14.86 9.31
CA MET A 27 -6.56 -14.81 10.69
C MET A 27 -5.05 -15.04 10.78
N GLU A 28 -4.53 -16.02 10.03
CA GLU A 28 -3.09 -16.26 10.00
C GLU A 28 -2.30 -15.04 9.53
N ALA A 29 -2.78 -14.42 8.47
CA ALA A 29 -2.13 -13.24 7.91
C ALA A 29 -2.14 -12.07 8.89
N LEU A 30 -3.28 -11.83 9.54
CA LEU A 30 -3.41 -10.74 10.51
C LEU A 30 -2.50 -10.96 11.72
N LYS A 31 -2.40 -12.19 12.20
CA LYS A 31 -1.54 -12.50 13.35
C LYS A 31 -0.05 -12.34 13.03
N LYS A 32 0.33 -12.48 11.77
CA LYS A 32 1.71 -12.30 11.34
C LYS A 32 2.06 -10.86 11.02
N MET A 33 1.09 -9.99 10.98
CA MET A 33 1.30 -8.58 10.58
C MET A 33 2.20 -7.86 11.57
N LYS A 34 3.27 -7.26 11.06
CA LYS A 34 4.25 -6.52 11.86
C LYS A 34 4.16 -5.01 11.63
N HIS A 35 3.76 -4.60 10.45
CA HIS A 35 3.76 -3.19 10.04
C HIS A 35 2.33 -2.69 9.92
N VAL A 36 1.68 -2.54 11.08
CA VAL A 36 0.25 -2.20 11.15
C VAL A 36 -0.05 -0.80 10.63
N ASP A 37 0.95 0.07 10.61
CA ASP A 37 0.79 1.43 10.14
C ASP A 37 0.54 1.51 8.63
N THR A 38 0.85 0.47 7.88
CA THR A 38 0.54 0.42 6.44
C THR A 38 -0.93 0.12 6.18
N LYS A 39 -1.63 -0.44 7.17
CA LYS A 39 -3.06 -0.79 7.10
C LYS A 39 -3.39 -1.74 5.97
N SER A 40 -2.40 -2.51 5.52
CA SER A 40 -2.53 -3.41 4.38
C SER A 40 -1.44 -4.46 4.42
N LEU A 41 -1.65 -5.52 3.66
CA LEU A 41 -0.68 -6.59 3.47
C LEU A 41 -0.47 -6.75 1.97
N ILE A 42 0.78 -6.91 1.56
CA ILE A 42 1.08 -7.25 0.17
C ILE A 42 0.99 -8.76 0.04
N VAL A 43 0.27 -9.23 -0.96
CA VAL A 43 0.16 -10.66 -1.24
C VAL A 43 1.18 -11.01 -2.30
N ASP A 44 2.08 -11.91 -1.96
CA ASP A 44 3.21 -12.24 -2.81
C ASP A 44 2.78 -12.94 -4.09
N LYS A 45 3.63 -12.87 -5.08
CA LYS A 45 3.49 -13.63 -6.32
C LYS A 45 3.63 -15.11 -6.01
N ARG A 46 2.86 -15.94 -6.72
CA ARG A 46 2.97 -17.40 -6.61
C ARG A 46 4.13 -17.94 -7.45
N HIS A 47 4.50 -17.19 -8.49
CA HIS A 47 5.61 -17.52 -9.37
C HIS A 47 6.07 -16.25 -10.09
N GLU A 48 7.13 -16.36 -10.86
CA GLU A 48 7.77 -15.19 -11.46
C GLU A 48 6.85 -14.39 -12.38
N ASP A 49 5.97 -15.05 -13.11
CA ASP A 49 5.07 -14.40 -14.05
C ASP A 49 3.73 -13.98 -13.43
N ASP A 50 3.58 -14.18 -12.13
CA ASP A 50 2.35 -13.81 -11.44
C ASP A 50 2.34 -12.33 -11.10
N GLU A 51 1.18 -11.86 -10.63
CA GLU A 51 0.99 -10.49 -10.18
C GLU A 51 0.93 -10.45 -8.66
N TYR A 52 1.32 -9.32 -8.08
CA TYR A 52 1.09 -9.08 -6.65
C TYR A 52 -0.38 -8.82 -6.39
N GLY A 53 -0.80 -9.13 -5.18
CA GLY A 53 -2.10 -8.73 -4.67
C GLY A 53 -1.94 -7.81 -3.47
N MET A 54 -3.04 -7.27 -2.99
CA MET A 54 -3.05 -6.44 -1.80
C MET A 54 -4.31 -6.72 -1.00
N LEU A 55 -4.13 -6.90 0.31
CA LEU A 55 -5.24 -7.07 1.23
C LEU A 55 -5.32 -5.83 2.10
N LEU A 56 -6.42 -5.07 1.97
CA LEU A 56 -6.65 -3.89 2.79
C LEU A 56 -7.37 -4.30 4.07
N LEU A 57 -6.95 -3.74 5.20
CA LEU A 57 -7.66 -3.99 6.46
C LEU A 57 -9.10 -3.53 6.39
N SER A 58 -9.38 -2.44 5.65
CA SER A 58 -10.75 -1.98 5.44
C SER A 58 -11.60 -3.01 4.71
N ASP A 59 -11.02 -3.76 3.79
CA ASP A 59 -11.75 -4.82 3.09
C ASP A 59 -12.00 -6.02 3.99
N VAL A 60 -11.07 -6.32 4.89
CA VAL A 60 -11.31 -7.35 5.90
C VAL A 60 -12.49 -6.95 6.78
N ALA A 61 -12.53 -5.69 7.20
CA ALA A 61 -13.65 -5.21 8.01
C ALA A 61 -14.98 -5.32 7.27
N LYS A 62 -15.00 -4.92 6.00
CA LYS A 62 -16.24 -4.89 5.22
C LYS A 62 -16.70 -6.28 4.78
N LYS A 63 -15.76 -7.12 4.35
CA LYS A 63 -16.09 -8.37 3.66
C LYS A 63 -16.00 -9.60 4.54
N VAL A 64 -15.34 -9.49 5.68
CA VAL A 64 -15.22 -10.60 6.63
C VAL A 64 -16.01 -10.27 7.90
N LEU A 65 -15.57 -9.25 8.64
CA LEU A 65 -16.22 -8.86 9.88
C LEU A 65 -17.68 -8.43 9.65
N GLY A 66 -17.89 -7.52 8.73
CA GLY A 66 -19.22 -6.97 8.44
C GLY A 66 -20.17 -7.98 7.83
N MET A 67 -19.66 -9.06 7.26
CA MET A 67 -20.47 -10.13 6.68
C MET A 67 -20.58 -11.33 7.61
N ASP A 68 -20.10 -11.18 8.84
CA ASP A 68 -20.15 -12.22 9.87
C ASP A 68 -19.50 -13.53 9.40
N ARG A 69 -18.40 -13.43 8.66
CA ARG A 69 -17.66 -14.59 8.16
C ARG A 69 -16.49 -14.88 9.10
N SER A 70 -16.09 -16.14 9.14
CA SER A 70 -15.02 -16.59 10.02
C SER A 70 -13.65 -16.33 9.37
N PRO A 71 -12.79 -15.48 9.96
CA PRO A 71 -11.47 -15.22 9.37
C PRO A 71 -10.53 -16.43 9.39
N GLU A 72 -10.87 -17.47 10.16
CA GLU A 72 -10.11 -18.71 10.19
C GLU A 72 -10.44 -19.62 9.01
N ARG A 73 -11.53 -19.34 8.30
CA ARG A 73 -12.02 -20.19 7.19
C ARG A 73 -11.96 -19.52 5.83
N ILE A 74 -11.48 -18.28 5.78
CA ILE A 74 -11.36 -17.52 4.53
C ILE A 74 -9.90 -17.32 4.23
N ASN A 75 -9.49 -17.62 3.01
CA ASN A 75 -8.12 -17.39 2.58
C ASN A 75 -7.94 -15.95 2.10
N VAL A 76 -6.73 -15.46 2.22
CA VAL A 76 -6.37 -14.11 1.78
C VAL A 76 -6.76 -13.88 0.32
N TYR A 77 -6.54 -14.89 -0.55
CA TYR A 77 -6.82 -14.73 -1.98
C TYR A 77 -8.30 -14.48 -2.28
N GLU A 78 -9.20 -14.83 -1.35
CA GLU A 78 -10.64 -14.62 -1.57
C GLU A 78 -11.05 -13.16 -1.38
N ILE A 79 -10.24 -12.37 -0.65
CA ILE A 79 -10.59 -11.00 -0.30
C ILE A 79 -9.66 -9.98 -0.96
N MET A 80 -8.45 -10.38 -1.32
CA MET A 80 -7.44 -9.49 -1.88
C MET A 80 -7.87 -8.87 -3.22
N SER A 81 -7.26 -7.74 -3.54
CA SER A 81 -7.31 -7.17 -4.88
C SER A 81 -6.13 -7.72 -5.67
N LYS A 82 -6.38 -8.21 -6.89
CA LYS A 82 -5.33 -8.77 -7.75
C LYS A 82 -5.79 -8.75 -9.20
N PRO A 83 -4.99 -8.20 -10.12
CA PRO A 83 -3.75 -7.49 -9.84
C PRO A 83 -4.02 -6.17 -9.14
N VAL A 84 -3.01 -5.66 -8.43
CA VAL A 84 -3.14 -4.36 -7.76
C VAL A 84 -2.78 -3.25 -8.71
N LEU A 85 -3.36 -2.07 -8.48
CA LEU A 85 -2.91 -0.86 -9.12
C LEU A 85 -1.73 -0.35 -8.31
N ALA A 86 -0.58 -0.20 -8.97
CA ALA A 86 0.65 0.17 -8.32
C ALA A 86 1.15 1.50 -8.88
N VAL A 87 2.09 2.13 -8.18
CA VAL A 87 2.70 3.37 -8.63
C VAL A 87 4.20 3.22 -8.68
N ASP A 88 4.81 4.07 -9.48
CA ASP A 88 6.27 4.09 -9.65
C ASP A 88 6.89 4.96 -8.55
N PRO A 89 8.07 4.58 -8.00
CA PRO A 89 8.69 5.39 -6.95
C PRO A 89 9.10 6.77 -7.42
N ASN A 90 9.29 6.98 -8.71
CA ASN A 90 9.68 8.28 -9.25
C ASN A 90 8.53 9.21 -9.57
N MET A 91 7.29 8.74 -9.37
CA MET A 91 6.11 9.55 -9.64
C MET A 91 6.05 10.74 -8.70
N ASP A 92 5.72 11.91 -9.25
CA ASP A 92 5.42 13.12 -8.48
C ASP A 92 4.19 12.85 -7.62
N ILE A 93 4.24 13.20 -6.33
CA ILE A 93 3.12 12.89 -5.43
C ILE A 93 1.83 13.60 -5.84
N ARG A 94 1.93 14.72 -6.56
CA ARG A 94 0.73 15.41 -7.08
C ARG A 94 0.01 14.53 -8.10
N TYR A 95 0.77 13.88 -8.98
CA TYR A 95 0.19 12.93 -9.93
C TYR A 95 -0.32 11.69 -9.22
N CYS A 96 0.40 11.25 -8.19
CA CYS A 96 -0.02 10.11 -7.42
C CYS A 96 -1.39 10.36 -6.75
N ALA A 97 -1.56 11.56 -6.19
CA ALA A 97 -2.83 11.93 -5.56
C ALA A 97 -3.97 11.95 -6.58
N ARG A 98 -3.72 12.47 -7.79
CA ARG A 98 -4.72 12.47 -8.86
C ARG A 98 -5.05 11.06 -9.34
N TYR A 99 -4.02 10.21 -9.42
CA TYR A 99 -4.17 8.81 -9.79
C TYR A 99 -5.05 8.08 -8.77
N PHE A 100 -4.80 8.31 -7.48
CA PHE A 100 -5.61 7.72 -6.42
C PHE A 100 -7.06 8.17 -6.51
N GLU A 101 -7.29 9.46 -6.73
CA GLU A 101 -8.64 10.00 -6.86
C GLU A 101 -9.35 9.36 -8.05
N ARG A 102 -8.67 9.25 -9.17
CA ARG A 102 -9.25 8.71 -10.40
C ARG A 102 -9.66 7.24 -10.25
N PHE A 103 -8.87 6.45 -9.54
CA PHE A 103 -9.10 5.01 -9.43
C PHE A 103 -9.67 4.59 -8.08
N GLY A 104 -10.05 5.55 -7.24
CA GLY A 104 -10.68 5.24 -5.97
C GLY A 104 -9.77 4.54 -4.97
N LEU A 105 -8.50 4.90 -4.96
CA LEU A 105 -7.52 4.28 -4.08
C LEU A 105 -7.26 5.17 -2.87
N SER A 106 -6.92 4.56 -1.74
CA SER A 106 -6.43 5.27 -0.56
C SER A 106 -4.95 4.97 -0.32
N ARG A 107 -4.46 3.87 -0.86
CA ARG A 107 -3.07 3.43 -0.78
C ARG A 107 -2.76 2.50 -1.92
N ALA A 108 -1.48 2.35 -2.23
CA ALA A 108 -1.05 1.48 -3.31
C ALA A 108 0.36 0.97 -3.03
N PRO A 109 0.70 -0.22 -3.54
CA PRO A 109 2.09 -0.64 -3.50
C PRO A 109 2.91 0.19 -4.48
N VAL A 110 4.16 0.41 -4.11
CA VAL A 110 5.14 1.07 -4.96
C VAL A 110 6.01 -0.04 -5.52
N ILE A 111 6.04 -0.14 -6.84
CA ILE A 111 6.77 -1.22 -7.53
C ILE A 111 7.87 -0.62 -8.37
N ASP A 112 9.07 -1.15 -8.20
CA ASP A 112 10.25 -0.76 -8.95
C ASP A 112 10.90 -2.02 -9.51
N ASP A 113 11.08 -2.06 -10.81
CA ASP A 113 11.70 -3.19 -11.49
C ASP A 113 11.01 -4.51 -11.12
N GLY A 114 9.69 -4.50 -11.11
CA GLY A 114 8.88 -5.70 -10.86
C GLY A 114 8.78 -6.13 -9.41
N LYS A 115 9.33 -5.35 -8.48
CA LYS A 115 9.32 -5.70 -7.05
C LYS A 115 8.71 -4.60 -6.22
N VAL A 116 7.95 -4.98 -5.20
CA VAL A 116 7.40 -4.00 -4.26
C VAL A 116 8.53 -3.45 -3.42
N VAL A 117 8.65 -2.12 -3.38
CA VAL A 117 9.66 -1.43 -2.59
C VAL A 117 9.04 -0.60 -1.47
N GLY A 118 7.74 -0.46 -1.44
CA GLY A 118 7.07 0.30 -0.39
C GLY A 118 5.58 0.34 -0.59
N ILE A 119 4.91 1.07 0.30
CA ILE A 119 3.49 1.36 0.21
C ILE A 119 3.32 2.86 0.44
N VAL A 120 2.50 3.49 -0.39
CA VAL A 120 2.21 4.91 -0.24
C VAL A 120 0.71 5.10 -0.04
N SER A 121 0.35 6.06 0.81
CA SER A 121 -1.04 6.42 1.09
C SER A 121 -1.23 7.93 0.97
N TYR A 122 -2.49 8.38 0.92
CA TYR A 122 -2.80 9.81 0.99
C TYR A 122 -2.15 10.45 2.22
N THR A 123 -2.21 9.75 3.35
CA THR A 123 -1.63 10.27 4.60
C THR A 123 -0.14 10.53 4.44
N ASP A 124 0.58 9.61 3.80
CA ASP A 124 2.01 9.79 3.54
C ASP A 124 2.28 11.00 2.67
N MET A 125 1.49 11.18 1.62
CA MET A 125 1.65 12.32 0.70
C MET A 125 1.47 13.65 1.43
N VAL A 126 0.46 13.73 2.29
CA VAL A 126 0.14 14.97 2.99
C VAL A 126 1.12 15.22 4.13
N LEU A 127 1.29 14.25 5.02
CA LEU A 127 2.07 14.49 6.23
C LEU A 127 3.57 14.52 5.97
N LYS A 128 4.05 13.71 5.06
CA LYS A 128 5.48 13.69 4.74
C LYS A 128 5.81 14.58 3.55
N GLY A 129 4.88 14.71 2.59
CA GLY A 129 5.14 15.50 1.41
C GLY A 129 4.86 16.98 1.58
N MET A 130 3.71 17.32 2.17
CA MET A 130 3.33 18.72 2.29
C MET A 130 3.80 19.36 3.59
N VAL A 131 3.72 18.61 4.69
CA VAL A 131 3.95 19.19 6.02
C VAL A 131 5.37 18.96 6.50
N LYS A 132 5.80 17.68 6.52
CA LYS A 132 7.08 17.32 7.11
C LYS A 132 8.26 17.91 6.35
N PHE A 133 8.23 17.83 5.03
CA PHE A 133 9.34 18.37 4.25
C PHE A 133 9.43 19.88 4.34
N ASP A 134 8.30 20.58 4.40
CA ASP A 134 8.30 22.01 4.61
C ASP A 134 8.87 22.35 5.98
N ASN A 135 8.51 21.58 7.00
CA ASN A 135 9.03 21.80 8.36
C ASN A 135 10.52 21.52 8.44
N ASP A 136 10.97 20.46 7.76
CA ASP A 136 12.40 20.15 7.73
C ASP A 136 13.18 21.25 7.05
N ASP A 137 12.66 21.80 5.96
CA ASP A 137 13.30 22.92 5.28
C ASP A 137 13.38 24.15 6.15
N SER A 138 12.33 24.42 6.91
CA SER A 138 12.29 25.62 7.74
C SER A 138 13.14 25.48 9.01
N SER A 139 13.45 24.24 9.42
CA SER A 139 14.25 24.03 10.62
C SER A 139 15.73 24.25 10.37
N ASP A 140 16.13 24.31 9.14
CA ASP A 140 17.52 24.56 8.78
C ASP A 140 17.83 26.03 8.76
#